data_c24037ac4b16b60be108db27b6bf4cad
#
_entry.id   c24037ac4b16b60be108db27b6bf4cad
#
_cell.length_a   1.000
_cell.length_b   1.000
_cell.length_c   1.000
_cell.angle_alpha   90.00
_cell.angle_beta   90.00
_cell.angle_gamma   90.00
#
_symmetry.space_group_name_H-M   'P 1'
#
loop_
_entity.id
_entity.type
_entity.pdbx_description
1 polymer ?
#
loop_
_entity_poly.entity_id
_entity_poly.type
_entity_poly.pdbx_seq_one_letter_code
_entity_poly.pdbx_strand_id
1 'polypeptide(L)'
;MIWKKWNTILQLKENGKINRMGMLFSTKNKDYYYDTGTGKVVELELGEKEIFSSLFDQNKSNDVVRQVIEMYDRDGKFIDSINSEYLLENPEIEHFVQLDGYYEDESMQVQQLIIELTGKCNLRCKYCIYNYYYEGNRDFNTSDISFETAKKAIDYAYAHRHPDHFSITFYGGEPLVNFKVMKQCIDYALANLTECNLSFSFTTNLTLMTEEIADYLGQVPNLSIVLSMDGPAEIHNMARVYSNNRDTFDDAYRGLKYIAASAKKYGNITLTFNSVLMPPYTEERFDKINDFFSNMDFLPEGTNVQASYPSKGTVPESYYLELQEKGYDVNAPVNWFQWAESRSKNKDFITNRMNLYTNVLEASLTKIHNRPVFNEPINISYCNGCCIPGQRRLYVCTDGTYKVCERVGDSPSIGNVDNGVDTEAIKKYYLHEYEEKSIRNCSNCWALRLCDICYADCYDQNGINVQMKAGYCEEVRERYKSWLIKYYETIENNIDLVKKIDDIEFN
;
A
#
# COMPACT_ATOMS: atom_id res chain seq x y z
N MET A 1 37.97 20.82 -17.75
CA MET A 1 36.74 20.99 -16.98
C MET A 1 35.93 19.68 -16.90
N ILE A 2 35.80 18.92 -17.98
CA ILE A 2 35.11 17.62 -18.11
C ILE A 2 35.59 16.61 -17.06
N TRP A 3 36.88 16.35 -16.98
CA TRP A 3 37.46 15.38 -16.04
C TRP A 3 37.27 15.74 -14.55
N LYS A 4 37.12 17.02 -14.23
CA LYS A 4 36.82 17.40 -12.82
C LYS A 4 35.47 16.84 -12.37
N LYS A 5 34.47 16.92 -13.24
CA LYS A 5 33.11 16.40 -12.95
C LYS A 5 33.09 14.89 -12.92
N TRP A 6 33.67 14.22 -13.94
CA TRP A 6 33.79 12.76 -13.95
C TRP A 6 34.55 12.21 -12.75
N ASN A 7 35.62 12.88 -12.30
CA ASN A 7 36.37 12.45 -11.13
C ASN A 7 35.53 12.42 -9.85
N THR A 8 34.61 13.37 -9.68
CA THR A 8 33.66 13.35 -8.54
C THR A 8 32.77 12.10 -8.60
N ILE A 9 32.23 11.77 -9.77
CA ILE A 9 31.40 10.57 -9.95
C ILE A 9 32.21 9.28 -9.76
N LEU A 10 33.46 9.24 -10.26
CA LEU A 10 34.35 8.11 -10.05
C LEU A 10 34.74 7.89 -8.58
N GLN A 11 34.81 8.98 -7.78
CA GLN A 11 34.98 8.87 -6.33
C GLN A 11 33.76 8.24 -5.65
N LEU A 12 32.54 8.50 -6.13
CA LEU A 12 31.34 7.83 -5.61
C LEU A 12 31.40 6.32 -5.85
N LYS A 13 31.88 5.91 -7.03
CA LYS A 13 32.10 4.48 -7.35
C LYS A 13 33.15 3.86 -6.44
N GLU A 14 34.31 4.51 -6.30
CA GLU A 14 35.43 4.04 -5.48
C GLU A 14 35.01 3.88 -4.00
N ASN A 15 34.19 4.79 -3.51
CA ASN A 15 33.65 4.76 -2.14
C ASN A 15 32.44 3.82 -1.98
N GLY A 16 32.06 3.05 -3.01
CA GLY A 16 30.90 2.15 -3.00
C GLY A 16 29.54 2.85 -2.96
N LYS A 17 29.51 4.18 -3.17
CA LYS A 17 28.29 5.00 -3.08
C LYS A 17 27.52 5.11 -4.39
N ILE A 18 28.04 4.64 -5.50
CA ILE A 18 27.42 4.81 -6.83
C ILE A 18 26.03 4.14 -6.91
N ASN A 19 25.87 2.95 -6.32
CA ASN A 19 24.62 2.18 -6.41
C ASN A 19 23.43 2.83 -5.70
N ARG A 20 23.66 3.80 -4.80
CA ARG A 20 22.60 4.57 -4.17
C ARG A 20 22.08 5.71 -5.06
N MET A 21 22.87 6.08 -6.09
CA MET A 21 22.57 7.24 -6.94
C MET A 21 21.40 6.97 -7.87
N GLY A 22 21.10 5.72 -8.16
CA GLY A 22 20.01 5.37 -9.05
C GLY A 22 20.06 3.92 -9.50
N MET A 23 19.30 3.62 -10.55
CA MET A 23 19.18 2.28 -11.11
C MET A 23 19.08 2.32 -12.63
N LEU A 24 19.85 1.44 -13.28
CA LEU A 24 19.73 1.16 -14.71
C LEU A 24 18.64 0.11 -14.95
N PHE A 25 17.82 0.34 -15.95
CA PHE A 25 16.87 -0.66 -16.42
C PHE A 25 16.67 -0.55 -17.93
N SER A 26 16.19 -1.63 -18.53
CA SER A 26 15.90 -1.69 -19.96
C SER A 26 14.49 -2.19 -20.19
N THR A 27 13.82 -1.59 -21.15
CA THR A 27 12.63 -2.13 -21.78
C THR A 27 13.05 -3.05 -22.96
N LYS A 28 12.10 -3.50 -23.77
CA LYS A 28 12.41 -4.22 -25.01
C LYS A 28 13.09 -3.36 -26.06
N ASN A 29 12.89 -2.04 -26.02
CA ASN A 29 13.30 -1.14 -27.10
C ASN A 29 14.37 -0.14 -26.68
N LYS A 30 14.44 0.23 -25.39
CA LYS A 30 15.23 1.35 -24.89
C LYS A 30 15.89 1.05 -23.55
N ASP A 31 16.89 1.86 -23.23
CA ASP A 31 17.62 1.82 -21.98
C ASP A 31 17.39 3.09 -21.19
N TYR A 32 17.29 2.98 -19.86
CA TYR A 32 16.95 4.07 -18.98
C TYR A 32 17.77 4.11 -17.70
N TYR A 33 17.93 5.29 -17.17
CA TYR A 33 18.46 5.53 -15.83
C TYR A 33 17.43 6.23 -14.95
N TYR A 34 17.10 5.65 -13.82
CA TYR A 34 16.34 6.28 -12.75
C TYR A 34 17.30 6.93 -11.76
N ASP A 35 17.17 8.24 -11.51
CA ASP A 35 17.97 9.00 -10.57
C ASP A 35 17.29 9.12 -9.21
N THR A 36 17.96 8.65 -8.14
CA THR A 36 17.40 8.68 -6.78
C THR A 36 17.32 10.11 -6.22
N GLY A 37 18.25 10.99 -6.60
CA GLY A 37 18.30 12.37 -6.10
C GLY A 37 17.07 13.17 -6.50
N THR A 38 16.72 13.12 -7.78
CA THR A 38 15.66 13.90 -8.39
C THR A 38 14.36 13.13 -8.63
N GLY A 39 14.39 11.79 -8.64
CA GLY A 39 13.27 10.95 -9.06
C GLY A 39 13.04 10.96 -10.58
N LYS A 40 13.90 11.63 -11.37
CA LYS A 40 13.85 11.65 -12.82
C LYS A 40 14.19 10.29 -13.42
N VAL A 41 13.66 10.03 -14.61
CA VAL A 41 14.09 8.92 -15.44
C VAL A 41 14.48 9.49 -16.80
N VAL A 42 15.68 9.15 -17.26
CA VAL A 42 16.20 9.59 -18.54
C VAL A 42 16.44 8.39 -19.45
N GLU A 43 16.13 8.54 -20.73
CA GLU A 43 16.46 7.59 -21.79
C GLU A 43 17.95 7.72 -22.10
N LEU A 44 18.64 6.60 -22.30
CA LEU A 44 20.07 6.55 -22.58
C LEU A 44 20.35 6.13 -24.01
N GLU A 45 21.20 6.87 -24.70
CA GLU A 45 21.77 6.45 -25.95
C GLU A 45 22.84 5.33 -25.72
N LEU A 46 23.23 4.65 -26.80
CA LEU A 46 24.15 3.52 -26.69
C LEU A 46 25.45 3.85 -25.93
N GLY A 47 26.08 4.98 -26.24
CA GLY A 47 27.31 5.40 -25.57
C GLY A 47 27.11 5.76 -24.10
N GLU A 48 26.00 6.39 -23.79
CA GLU A 48 25.60 6.75 -22.43
C GLU A 48 25.30 5.52 -21.58
N LYS A 49 24.59 4.54 -22.15
CA LYS A 49 24.38 3.23 -21.54
C LYS A 49 25.70 2.54 -21.17
N GLU A 50 26.68 2.53 -22.07
CA GLU A 50 27.96 1.91 -21.82
C GLU A 50 28.75 2.59 -20.68
N ILE A 51 28.69 3.91 -20.60
CA ILE A 51 29.29 4.67 -19.49
C ILE A 51 28.58 4.32 -18.17
N PHE A 52 27.23 4.39 -18.11
CA PHE A 52 26.49 4.08 -16.90
C PHE A 52 26.64 2.61 -16.48
N SER A 53 26.59 1.67 -17.42
CA SER A 53 26.82 0.25 -17.14
C SER A 53 28.20 0.00 -16.54
N SER A 54 29.20 0.73 -17.02
CA SER A 54 30.56 0.64 -16.48
C SER A 54 30.68 1.30 -15.09
N LEU A 55 29.98 2.41 -14.85
CA LEU A 55 29.95 3.08 -13.56
C LEU A 55 29.29 2.20 -12.48
N PHE A 56 28.17 1.57 -12.80
CA PHE A 56 27.39 0.77 -11.84
C PHE A 56 27.92 -0.66 -11.64
N ASP A 57 28.80 -1.16 -12.54
CA ASP A 57 29.46 -2.46 -12.40
C ASP A 57 30.60 -2.36 -11.39
N GLN A 58 30.42 -2.91 -10.20
CA GLN A 58 31.43 -2.90 -9.13
C GLN A 58 32.71 -3.70 -9.48
N ASN A 59 32.68 -4.60 -10.46
CA ASN A 59 33.83 -5.39 -10.89
C ASN A 59 34.76 -4.61 -11.84
N LYS A 60 34.30 -3.49 -12.43
CA LYS A 60 35.11 -2.64 -13.28
C LYS A 60 35.87 -1.60 -12.46
N SER A 61 37.20 -1.53 -12.67
CA SER A 61 38.01 -0.48 -12.06
C SER A 61 37.72 0.91 -12.64
N ASN A 62 38.06 1.95 -11.90
CA ASN A 62 37.95 3.33 -12.40
C ASN A 62 38.74 3.57 -13.68
N ASP A 63 39.86 2.87 -13.90
CA ASP A 63 40.63 3.00 -15.14
C ASP A 63 39.85 2.47 -16.35
N VAL A 64 39.16 1.34 -16.20
CA VAL A 64 38.27 0.81 -17.25
C VAL A 64 37.13 1.79 -17.53
N VAL A 65 36.52 2.34 -16.49
CA VAL A 65 35.44 3.35 -16.65
C VAL A 65 35.95 4.60 -17.37
N ARG A 66 37.17 5.07 -17.04
CA ARG A 66 37.80 6.20 -17.75
C ARG A 66 37.95 5.94 -19.23
N GLN A 67 38.41 4.74 -19.63
CA GLN A 67 38.52 4.38 -21.04
C GLN A 67 37.19 4.41 -21.77
N VAL A 68 36.12 3.96 -21.11
CA VAL A 68 34.75 4.01 -21.67
C VAL A 68 34.28 5.46 -21.82
N ILE A 69 34.54 6.33 -20.83
CA ILE A 69 34.20 7.77 -20.90
C ILE A 69 34.98 8.42 -22.05
N GLU A 70 36.27 8.14 -22.19
CA GLU A 70 37.10 8.66 -23.31
C GLU A 70 36.59 8.21 -24.68
N MET A 71 35.99 7.03 -24.76
CA MET A 71 35.41 6.52 -25.99
C MET A 71 34.12 7.20 -26.38
N TYR A 72 33.21 7.42 -25.42
CA TYR A 72 31.85 7.80 -25.69
C TYR A 72 31.50 9.26 -25.30
N ASP A 73 32.22 9.90 -24.37
CA ASP A 73 31.98 11.30 -23.93
C ASP A 73 33.27 12.15 -24.05
N ARG A 74 34.00 11.99 -25.14
CA ARG A 74 35.23 12.75 -25.37
C ARG A 74 35.04 14.25 -25.46
N ASP A 75 33.91 14.68 -26.00
CA ASP A 75 33.55 16.09 -26.13
C ASP A 75 32.83 16.68 -24.88
N GLY A 76 32.51 15.84 -23.93
CA GLY A 76 31.89 16.24 -22.64
C GLY A 76 30.43 16.62 -22.72
N LYS A 77 29.72 16.31 -23.80
CA LYS A 77 28.32 16.64 -23.93
C LYS A 77 27.43 15.86 -22.95
N PHE A 78 27.76 14.59 -22.75
CA PHE A 78 27.00 13.74 -21.85
C PHE A 78 27.17 14.19 -20.38
N ILE A 79 28.40 14.46 -19.94
CA ILE A 79 28.60 14.97 -18.58
C ILE A 79 27.95 16.36 -18.38
N ASP A 80 27.90 17.17 -19.42
CA ASP A 80 27.18 18.46 -19.34
C ASP A 80 25.67 18.25 -19.25
N SER A 81 25.09 17.26 -19.94
CA SER A 81 23.70 16.85 -19.81
C SER A 81 23.41 16.31 -18.39
N ILE A 82 24.24 15.40 -17.86
CA ILE A 82 24.12 14.92 -16.49
C ILE A 82 24.06 16.08 -15.49
N ASN A 83 24.91 17.10 -15.65
CA ASN A 83 24.95 18.23 -14.73
C ASN A 83 23.77 19.18 -14.91
N SER A 84 23.32 19.44 -16.14
CA SER A 84 22.18 20.31 -16.39
C SER A 84 20.87 19.70 -15.86
N GLU A 85 20.77 18.39 -15.78
CA GLU A 85 19.65 17.67 -15.24
C GLU A 85 19.82 17.29 -13.76
N TYR A 86 20.94 17.65 -13.14
CA TYR A 86 21.29 17.33 -11.75
C TYR A 86 21.30 15.82 -11.46
N LEU A 87 21.68 15.00 -12.44
CA LEU A 87 21.76 13.55 -12.27
C LEU A 87 23.06 13.17 -11.55
N LEU A 88 23.03 12.05 -10.83
CA LEU A 88 24.18 11.58 -10.03
C LEU A 88 24.64 12.59 -8.96
N GLU A 89 23.81 13.58 -8.66
CA GLU A 89 23.98 14.48 -7.53
C GLU A 89 23.02 14.05 -6.41
N ASN A 90 23.47 13.17 -5.55
CA ASN A 90 22.67 12.74 -4.42
C ASN A 90 23.25 13.28 -3.12
N PRO A 91 22.60 14.24 -2.51
CA PRO A 91 23.00 14.70 -1.19
C PRO A 91 22.95 13.55 -0.18
N GLU A 92 23.83 13.58 0.80
CA GLU A 92 23.78 12.64 1.90
C GLU A 92 22.52 12.92 2.72
N ILE A 93 21.57 11.98 2.72
CA ILE A 93 20.39 12.04 3.57
C ILE A 93 20.81 11.48 4.93
N GLU A 94 21.03 12.36 5.88
CA GLU A 94 21.44 12.00 7.24
C GLU A 94 20.24 11.76 8.15
N HIS A 95 19.10 12.39 7.84
CA HIS A 95 17.89 12.33 8.64
C HIS A 95 16.64 12.19 7.76
N PHE A 96 15.61 11.57 8.32
CA PHE A 96 14.26 11.70 7.80
C PHE A 96 13.67 13.07 8.16
N VAL A 97 12.51 13.40 7.59
CA VAL A 97 11.76 14.62 7.98
C VAL A 97 11.50 14.58 9.47
N GLN A 98 11.92 15.64 10.16
CA GLN A 98 11.73 15.79 11.59
C GLN A 98 10.28 16.22 11.87
N LEU A 99 9.56 15.41 12.61
CA LEU A 99 8.15 15.64 12.96
C LEU A 99 7.95 16.00 14.45
N ASP A 100 9.03 16.13 15.21
CA ASP A 100 8.94 16.43 16.65
C ASP A 100 8.11 17.70 16.93
N GLY A 101 8.38 18.80 16.21
CA GLY A 101 7.64 20.05 16.33
C GLY A 101 6.15 19.92 16.02
N TYR A 102 5.77 19.01 15.13
CA TYR A 102 4.36 18.73 14.83
C TYR A 102 3.59 18.23 16.07
N TYR A 103 4.26 17.50 16.97
CA TYR A 103 3.67 16.98 18.19
C TYR A 103 3.80 17.91 19.40
N GLU A 104 4.61 18.98 19.29
CA GLU A 104 4.80 19.97 20.36
C GLU A 104 3.72 21.05 20.38
N ASP A 105 3.21 21.44 19.20
CA ASP A 105 2.28 22.54 19.01
C ASP A 105 0.80 22.18 19.14
N GLU A 106 0.45 20.98 19.64
CA GLU A 106 -0.92 20.44 19.67
C GLU A 106 -1.60 20.46 18.28
N SER A 107 -0.79 20.49 17.20
CA SER A 107 -1.27 20.59 15.83
C SER A 107 -1.71 19.26 15.23
N MET A 108 -1.66 18.18 16.00
CA MET A 108 -2.08 16.86 15.58
C MET A 108 -3.57 16.87 15.18
N GLN A 109 -3.83 16.49 13.93
CA GLN A 109 -5.17 16.49 13.35
C GLN A 109 -5.55 15.08 12.89
N VAL A 110 -6.39 14.41 13.66
CA VAL A 110 -6.89 13.07 13.34
C VAL A 110 -7.82 13.13 12.14
N GLN A 111 -7.45 12.45 11.05
CA GLN A 111 -8.27 12.35 9.84
C GLN A 111 -9.25 11.17 9.92
N GLN A 112 -8.80 10.05 10.50
CA GLN A 112 -9.56 8.82 10.58
C GLN A 112 -9.38 8.15 11.95
N LEU A 113 -10.52 7.91 12.64
CA LEU A 113 -10.57 7.01 13.78
C LEU A 113 -10.97 5.61 13.31
N ILE A 114 -10.18 4.60 13.63
CA ILE A 114 -10.51 3.19 13.36
C ILE A 114 -10.84 2.52 14.69
N ILE A 115 -12.05 1.99 14.81
CA ILE A 115 -12.55 1.35 16.03
C ILE A 115 -12.53 -0.17 15.84
N GLU A 116 -11.73 -0.87 16.63
CA GLU A 116 -11.80 -2.33 16.73
C GLU A 116 -13.05 -2.74 17.51
N LEU A 117 -14.14 -3.05 16.79
CA LEU A 117 -15.39 -3.44 17.42
C LEU A 117 -15.30 -4.76 18.20
N THR A 118 -14.50 -5.68 17.70
CA THR A 118 -14.40 -7.03 18.25
C THR A 118 -13.15 -7.75 17.77
N GLY A 119 -12.58 -8.58 18.63
CA GLY A 119 -11.55 -9.56 18.25
C GLY A 119 -12.11 -10.85 17.65
N LYS A 120 -13.45 -11.02 17.67
CA LYS A 120 -14.14 -12.20 17.16
C LYS A 120 -14.33 -12.14 15.66
N CYS A 121 -14.23 -13.29 15.01
CA CYS A 121 -14.67 -13.48 13.63
C CYS A 121 -15.35 -14.84 13.51
N ASN A 122 -16.40 -14.91 12.73
CA ASN A 122 -17.07 -16.18 12.43
C ASN A 122 -16.36 -17.00 11.35
N LEU A 123 -15.42 -16.38 10.60
CA LEU A 123 -14.59 -17.05 9.61
C LEU A 123 -13.18 -17.36 10.13
N ARG A 124 -12.49 -18.27 9.40
CA ARG A 124 -11.06 -18.57 9.54
C ARG A 124 -10.42 -18.60 8.16
N CYS A 125 -10.34 -17.39 7.55
CA CYS A 125 -9.70 -17.24 6.24
C CYS A 125 -8.22 -17.62 6.31
N LYS A 126 -7.74 -18.43 5.36
CA LYS A 126 -6.39 -19.02 5.40
C LYS A 126 -5.25 -18.00 5.28
N TYR A 127 -5.53 -16.81 4.82
CA TYR A 127 -4.58 -15.71 4.68
C TYR A 127 -4.82 -14.56 5.67
N CYS A 128 -5.62 -14.80 6.71
CA CYS A 128 -5.99 -13.74 7.64
C CYS A 128 -4.79 -13.28 8.48
N ILE A 129 -4.62 -11.97 8.66
CA ILE A 129 -3.58 -11.40 9.53
C ILE A 129 -3.76 -11.71 11.02
N TYR A 130 -4.89 -12.29 11.41
CA TYR A 130 -5.18 -12.75 12.78
C TYR A 130 -4.99 -14.28 12.95
N ASN A 131 -4.32 -14.93 11.99
CA ASN A 131 -3.98 -16.33 12.12
C ASN A 131 -2.86 -16.53 13.14
N TYR A 132 -2.95 -17.60 13.94
CA TYR A 132 -2.01 -17.94 15.01
C TYR A 132 -0.55 -18.19 14.54
N TYR A 133 -0.32 -18.37 13.25
CA TYR A 133 1.02 -18.52 12.67
C TYR A 133 1.58 -17.23 12.06
N TYR A 134 0.83 -16.13 12.08
CA TYR A 134 1.30 -14.84 11.63
C TYR A 134 1.74 -13.99 12.82
N GLU A 135 3.04 -13.82 12.96
CA GLU A 135 3.64 -13.13 14.11
C GLU A 135 3.54 -11.60 14.05
N GLY A 136 3.07 -11.03 12.93
CA GLY A 136 2.98 -9.59 12.72
C GLY A 136 1.74 -8.91 13.32
N ASN A 137 0.82 -9.68 13.91
CA ASN A 137 -0.41 -9.14 14.49
C ASN A 137 -0.95 -10.08 15.58
N ARG A 138 -1.92 -9.58 16.35
CA ARG A 138 -2.61 -10.38 17.37
C ARG A 138 -3.38 -11.56 16.76
N ASP A 139 -3.61 -12.58 17.54
CA ASP A 139 -4.52 -13.68 17.21
C ASP A 139 -6.00 -13.29 17.32
N PHE A 140 -6.88 -14.16 16.83
CA PHE A 140 -8.30 -14.07 17.14
C PHE A 140 -8.51 -14.17 18.66
N ASN A 141 -9.38 -13.32 19.18
CA ASN A 141 -9.75 -13.31 20.60
C ASN A 141 -11.25 -13.12 20.77
N THR A 142 -11.73 -13.04 22.00
CA THR A 142 -13.15 -12.92 22.33
C THR A 142 -13.54 -11.54 22.86
N SER A 143 -12.64 -10.57 22.77
CA SER A 143 -12.87 -9.22 23.27
C SER A 143 -13.87 -8.47 22.38
N ASP A 144 -14.73 -7.68 22.99
CA ASP A 144 -15.61 -6.72 22.34
C ASP A 144 -15.38 -5.34 22.97
N ILE A 145 -15.34 -4.30 22.18
CA ILE A 145 -15.32 -2.94 22.71
C ILE A 145 -16.68 -2.59 23.30
N SER A 146 -16.71 -1.88 24.42
CA SER A 146 -17.94 -1.30 24.94
C SER A 146 -18.31 -0.01 24.19
N PHE A 147 -19.58 0.34 24.14
CA PHE A 147 -19.99 1.63 23.58
C PHE A 147 -19.33 2.80 24.34
N GLU A 148 -19.21 2.72 25.65
CA GLU A 148 -18.58 3.76 26.46
C GLU A 148 -17.11 3.96 26.09
N THR A 149 -16.36 2.88 25.86
CA THR A 149 -14.96 2.96 25.41
C THR A 149 -14.87 3.56 24.00
N ALA A 150 -15.72 3.07 23.07
CA ALA A 150 -15.77 3.59 21.71
C ALA A 150 -16.16 5.08 21.68
N LYS A 151 -17.13 5.49 22.52
CA LYS A 151 -17.56 6.88 22.65
C LYS A 151 -16.42 7.78 23.11
N LYS A 152 -15.64 7.38 24.13
CA LYS A 152 -14.45 8.14 24.57
C LYS A 152 -13.47 8.34 23.42
N ALA A 153 -13.20 7.28 22.62
CA ALA A 153 -12.34 7.38 21.47
C ALA A 153 -12.88 8.34 20.40
N ILE A 154 -14.19 8.29 20.14
CA ILE A 154 -14.85 9.20 19.18
C ILE A 154 -14.74 10.65 19.67
N ASP A 155 -15.05 10.91 20.94
CA ASP A 155 -15.01 12.26 21.51
C ASP A 155 -13.58 12.84 21.46
N TYR A 156 -12.58 12.03 21.84
CA TYR A 156 -11.18 12.42 21.77
C TYR A 156 -10.75 12.73 20.34
N ALA A 157 -10.96 11.79 19.40
CA ALA A 157 -10.54 11.95 18.03
C ALA A 157 -11.27 13.12 17.34
N TYR A 158 -12.54 13.35 17.64
CA TYR A 158 -13.31 14.48 17.13
C TYR A 158 -12.80 15.82 17.65
N ALA A 159 -12.43 15.91 18.93
CA ALA A 159 -11.85 17.12 19.50
C ALA A 159 -10.50 17.51 18.84
N HIS A 160 -9.76 16.51 18.33
CA HIS A 160 -8.48 16.69 17.65
C HIS A 160 -8.55 16.41 16.14
N ARG A 161 -9.75 16.54 15.52
CA ARG A 161 -9.95 16.19 14.12
C ARG A 161 -9.36 17.20 13.15
N HIS A 162 -9.19 16.76 11.91
CA HIS A 162 -9.01 17.69 10.79
C HIS A 162 -10.26 18.60 10.67
N PRO A 163 -10.11 19.90 10.42
CA PRO A 163 -11.23 20.85 10.46
C PRO A 163 -12.33 20.53 9.44
N ASP A 164 -11.97 20.05 8.24
CA ASP A 164 -12.92 19.92 7.13
C ASP A 164 -13.59 18.55 7.05
N HIS A 165 -12.92 17.49 7.53
CA HIS A 165 -13.42 16.11 7.40
C HIS A 165 -13.02 15.25 8.57
N PHE A 166 -13.85 14.28 8.91
CA PHE A 166 -13.56 13.25 9.90
C PHE A 166 -14.19 11.92 9.49
N SER A 167 -13.41 10.87 9.52
CA SER A 167 -13.87 9.53 9.16
C SER A 167 -13.86 8.59 10.36
N ILE A 168 -14.93 7.82 10.54
CA ILE A 168 -15.00 6.73 11.51
C ILE A 168 -15.07 5.42 10.76
N THR A 169 -14.06 4.57 10.98
CA THR A 169 -13.96 3.24 10.38
C THR A 169 -14.16 2.17 11.43
N PHE A 170 -15.02 1.21 11.15
CA PHE A 170 -15.20 0.05 12.02
C PHE A 170 -14.42 -1.14 11.50
N TYR A 171 -13.67 -1.77 12.39
CA TYR A 171 -12.74 -2.85 12.09
C TYR A 171 -12.80 -3.95 13.16
N GLY A 172 -11.92 -4.96 13.03
CA GLY A 172 -11.77 -6.05 13.97
C GLY A 172 -11.70 -7.41 13.28
N GLY A 173 -12.19 -8.46 13.94
CA GLY A 173 -12.36 -9.77 13.30
C GLY A 173 -13.41 -9.68 12.18
N GLU A 174 -14.70 -9.62 12.56
CA GLU A 174 -15.81 -9.27 11.69
C GLU A 174 -16.68 -8.22 12.40
N PRO A 175 -16.72 -6.98 11.91
CA PRO A 175 -17.45 -5.89 12.58
C PRO A 175 -18.92 -6.17 12.83
N LEU A 176 -19.60 -6.90 11.95
CA LEU A 176 -21.02 -7.24 12.10
C LEU A 176 -21.29 -8.22 13.27
N VAL A 177 -20.27 -8.85 13.86
CA VAL A 177 -20.43 -9.61 15.09
C VAL A 177 -20.84 -8.69 16.26
N ASN A 178 -20.36 -7.45 16.26
CA ASN A 178 -20.72 -6.44 17.26
C ASN A 178 -21.51 -5.28 16.62
N PHE A 179 -22.44 -5.61 15.73
CA PHE A 179 -23.28 -4.61 15.03
C PHE A 179 -24.04 -3.69 15.97
N LYS A 180 -24.43 -4.18 17.14
CA LYS A 180 -25.10 -3.36 18.15
C LYS A 180 -24.27 -2.14 18.54
N VAL A 181 -22.98 -2.32 18.84
CA VAL A 181 -22.09 -1.20 19.22
C VAL A 181 -21.78 -0.35 18.00
N MET A 182 -21.56 -0.95 16.82
CA MET A 182 -21.40 -0.20 15.57
C MET A 182 -22.56 0.78 15.36
N LYS A 183 -23.82 0.29 15.48
CA LYS A 183 -25.01 1.12 15.34
C LYS A 183 -25.04 2.24 16.37
N GLN A 184 -24.75 1.96 17.64
CA GLN A 184 -24.71 2.97 18.70
C GLN A 184 -23.67 4.06 18.39
N CYS A 185 -22.48 3.70 17.87
CA CYS A 185 -21.45 4.65 17.48
C CYS A 185 -21.87 5.53 16.29
N ILE A 186 -22.52 4.95 15.28
CA ILE A 186 -23.05 5.70 14.12
C ILE A 186 -24.14 6.68 14.59
N ASP A 187 -25.13 6.18 15.32
CA ASP A 187 -26.24 7.00 15.82
C ASP A 187 -25.73 8.15 16.71
N TYR A 188 -24.75 7.88 17.58
CA TYR A 188 -24.10 8.88 18.42
C TYR A 188 -23.36 9.93 17.58
N ALA A 189 -22.55 9.49 16.63
CA ALA A 189 -21.78 10.40 15.79
C ALA A 189 -22.67 11.31 14.95
N LEU A 190 -23.72 10.78 14.32
CA LEU A 190 -24.70 11.55 13.53
C LEU A 190 -25.44 12.57 14.37
N ALA A 191 -25.71 12.27 15.64
CA ALA A 191 -26.42 13.18 16.54
C ALA A 191 -25.56 14.30 17.14
N ASN A 192 -24.24 14.07 17.28
CA ASN A 192 -23.37 14.95 18.06
C ASN A 192 -22.21 15.58 17.28
N LEU A 193 -21.78 15.01 16.12
CA LEU A 193 -20.62 15.48 15.38
C LEU A 193 -21.06 16.24 14.13
N THR A 194 -21.36 17.52 14.26
CA THR A 194 -22.03 18.31 13.21
C THR A 194 -21.15 19.35 12.52
N GLU A 195 -19.89 19.52 12.96
CA GLU A 195 -19.04 20.63 12.53
C GLU A 195 -18.06 20.29 11.40
N CYS A 196 -18.15 19.09 10.81
CA CYS A 196 -17.28 18.66 9.71
C CYS A 196 -18.00 17.69 8.78
N ASN A 197 -17.42 17.41 7.63
CA ASN A 197 -17.88 16.34 6.75
C ASN A 197 -17.57 14.98 7.41
N LEU A 198 -18.62 14.37 7.97
CA LEU A 198 -18.52 13.06 8.61
C LEU A 198 -18.73 11.95 7.59
N SER A 199 -17.86 10.95 7.62
CA SER A 199 -17.99 9.75 6.82
C SER A 199 -17.79 8.50 7.66
N PHE A 200 -18.32 7.38 7.17
CA PHE A 200 -18.21 6.07 7.83
C PHE A 200 -17.66 5.03 6.87
N SER A 201 -16.92 4.08 7.39
CA SER A 201 -16.50 2.93 6.60
C SER A 201 -16.35 1.66 7.44
N PHE A 202 -16.44 0.51 6.81
CA PHE A 202 -16.05 -0.77 7.41
C PHE A 202 -15.79 -1.84 6.35
N THR A 203 -15.09 -2.91 6.76
CA THR A 203 -14.86 -4.09 5.94
C THR A 203 -15.68 -5.24 6.50
N THR A 204 -16.36 -6.00 5.65
CA THR A 204 -17.16 -7.14 6.08
C THR A 204 -16.98 -8.36 5.18
N ASN A 205 -17.06 -9.54 5.78
CA ASN A 205 -17.15 -10.81 5.06
C ASN A 205 -18.57 -11.13 4.55
N LEU A 206 -19.54 -10.25 4.78
CA LEU A 206 -20.94 -10.31 4.32
C LEU A 206 -21.81 -11.41 4.91
N THR A 207 -21.25 -12.45 5.54
CA THR A 207 -22.03 -13.62 5.95
C THR A 207 -23.07 -13.35 7.03
N LEU A 208 -22.89 -12.26 7.78
CA LEU A 208 -23.82 -11.78 8.82
C LEU A 208 -24.72 -10.62 8.35
N MET A 209 -24.58 -10.19 7.08
CA MET A 209 -25.41 -9.14 6.51
C MET A 209 -26.85 -9.64 6.32
N THR A 210 -27.79 -9.07 7.06
CA THR A 210 -29.25 -9.33 6.92
C THR A 210 -29.90 -8.17 6.17
N GLU A 211 -31.13 -8.38 5.72
CA GLU A 211 -31.93 -7.32 5.08
C GLU A 211 -32.14 -6.13 6.02
N GLU A 212 -32.39 -6.39 7.31
CA GLU A 212 -32.56 -5.35 8.33
C GLU A 212 -31.27 -4.52 8.55
N ILE A 213 -30.12 -5.20 8.65
CA ILE A 213 -28.83 -4.53 8.76
C ILE A 213 -28.55 -3.68 7.50
N ALA A 214 -28.78 -4.24 6.33
CA ALA A 214 -28.58 -3.54 5.07
C ALA A 214 -29.49 -2.31 4.93
N ASP A 215 -30.76 -2.40 5.33
CA ASP A 215 -31.72 -1.28 5.29
C ASP A 215 -31.30 -0.15 6.25
N TYR A 216 -30.85 -0.47 7.46
CA TYR A 216 -30.28 0.52 8.39
C TYR A 216 -29.04 1.20 7.77
N LEU A 217 -28.08 0.42 7.27
CA LEU A 217 -26.84 0.95 6.70
C LEU A 217 -27.11 1.84 5.47
N GLY A 218 -28.13 1.53 4.67
CA GLY A 218 -28.54 2.34 3.53
C GLY A 218 -28.96 3.76 3.88
N GLN A 219 -29.39 3.99 5.12
CA GLN A 219 -29.81 5.30 5.62
C GLN A 219 -28.64 6.12 6.20
N VAL A 220 -27.46 5.51 6.37
CA VAL A 220 -26.26 6.17 6.89
C VAL A 220 -25.62 7.01 5.79
N PRO A 221 -25.45 8.33 5.96
CA PRO A 221 -24.81 9.17 4.94
C PRO A 221 -23.32 8.89 4.82
N ASN A 222 -22.77 9.08 3.62
CA ASN A 222 -21.34 8.97 3.32
C ASN A 222 -20.72 7.65 3.82
N LEU A 223 -21.40 6.53 3.61
CA LEU A 223 -20.94 5.21 4.05
C LEU A 223 -20.18 4.50 2.92
N SER A 224 -18.96 4.05 3.21
CA SER A 224 -18.17 3.20 2.32
C SER A 224 -18.03 1.80 2.91
N ILE A 225 -18.34 0.77 2.14
CA ILE A 225 -18.24 -0.63 2.60
C ILE A 225 -17.27 -1.41 1.71
N VAL A 226 -16.26 -2.00 2.34
CA VAL A 226 -15.36 -2.94 1.68
C VAL A 226 -15.91 -4.36 1.84
N LEU A 227 -16.22 -4.97 0.71
CA LEU A 227 -16.85 -6.28 0.59
C LEU A 227 -15.76 -7.35 0.36
N SER A 228 -15.58 -8.22 1.31
CA SER A 228 -14.56 -9.27 1.25
C SER A 228 -15.05 -10.46 0.44
N MET A 229 -14.74 -10.51 -0.86
CA MET A 229 -15.12 -11.61 -1.76
C MET A 229 -13.99 -11.88 -2.77
N ASP A 230 -13.55 -13.13 -2.90
CA ASP A 230 -12.34 -13.45 -3.65
C ASP A 230 -12.61 -13.92 -5.10
N GLY A 231 -13.88 -14.08 -5.48
CA GLY A 231 -14.29 -14.56 -6.80
C GLY A 231 -15.48 -15.53 -6.71
N PRO A 232 -15.68 -16.40 -7.73
CA PRO A 232 -16.74 -17.38 -7.72
C PRO A 232 -16.58 -18.41 -6.60
N ALA A 233 -17.62 -19.22 -6.32
CA ALA A 233 -17.72 -20.10 -5.17
C ALA A 233 -16.51 -21.01 -4.98
N GLU A 234 -16.03 -21.64 -6.06
CA GLU A 234 -14.89 -22.54 -6.02
C GLU A 234 -13.58 -21.85 -5.62
N ILE A 235 -13.42 -20.55 -5.93
CA ILE A 235 -12.24 -19.77 -5.59
C ILE A 235 -12.39 -19.17 -4.18
N HIS A 236 -13.54 -18.60 -3.88
CA HIS A 236 -13.85 -17.99 -2.58
C HIS A 236 -13.70 -19.01 -1.44
N ASN A 237 -14.32 -20.18 -1.60
CA ASN A 237 -14.31 -21.22 -0.57
C ASN A 237 -12.95 -21.93 -0.38
N MET A 238 -12.00 -21.74 -1.28
CA MET A 238 -10.63 -22.25 -1.07
C MET A 238 -9.95 -21.62 0.16
N ALA A 239 -10.23 -20.36 0.43
CA ALA A 239 -9.57 -19.61 1.49
C ALA A 239 -10.53 -19.08 2.55
N ARG A 240 -11.75 -18.67 2.18
CA ARG A 240 -12.74 -18.12 3.11
C ARG A 240 -13.69 -19.19 3.59
N VAL A 241 -13.43 -19.70 4.79
CA VAL A 241 -14.21 -20.76 5.42
C VAL A 241 -14.68 -20.35 6.81
N TYR A 242 -15.80 -20.92 7.27
CA TYR A 242 -16.19 -20.82 8.67
C TYR A 242 -15.17 -21.51 9.59
N SER A 243 -15.27 -21.25 10.89
CA SER A 243 -14.38 -21.86 11.89
C SER A 243 -14.48 -23.39 11.95
N ASN A 244 -15.55 -23.98 11.39
CA ASN A 244 -15.75 -25.43 11.22
C ASN A 244 -15.42 -25.93 9.80
N ASN A 245 -14.69 -25.16 9.00
CA ASN A 245 -14.30 -25.43 7.61
C ASN A 245 -15.47 -25.53 6.61
N ARG A 246 -16.69 -25.12 6.97
CA ARG A 246 -17.82 -25.05 6.02
C ARG A 246 -17.61 -23.88 5.05
N ASP A 247 -18.09 -24.04 3.82
CA ASP A 247 -18.12 -23.02 2.79
C ASP A 247 -18.92 -21.78 3.21
N THR A 248 -18.51 -20.60 2.71
CA THR A 248 -19.11 -19.31 3.10
C THR A 248 -19.71 -18.53 1.94
N PHE A 249 -19.45 -18.94 0.68
CA PHE A 249 -19.84 -18.18 -0.51
C PHE A 249 -21.33 -17.87 -0.57
N ASP A 250 -22.20 -18.86 -0.36
CA ASP A 250 -23.66 -18.66 -0.49
C ASP A 250 -24.19 -17.66 0.54
N ASP A 251 -23.69 -17.71 1.78
CA ASP A 251 -24.08 -16.77 2.83
C ASP A 251 -23.54 -15.36 2.53
N ALA A 252 -22.29 -15.24 2.07
CA ALA A 252 -21.70 -13.96 1.66
C ALA A 252 -22.41 -13.37 0.44
N TYR A 253 -22.72 -14.18 -0.56
CA TYR A 253 -23.40 -13.72 -1.77
C TYR A 253 -24.87 -13.29 -1.50
N ARG A 254 -25.54 -13.95 -0.56
CA ARG A 254 -26.85 -13.51 -0.07
C ARG A 254 -26.74 -12.15 0.63
N GLY A 255 -25.78 -11.95 1.51
CA GLY A 255 -25.51 -10.67 2.17
C GLY A 255 -25.15 -9.57 1.18
N LEU A 256 -24.37 -9.89 0.13
CA LEU A 256 -24.09 -8.98 -0.96
C LEU A 256 -25.37 -8.47 -1.65
N LYS A 257 -26.33 -9.36 -1.93
CA LYS A 257 -27.59 -8.96 -2.55
C LYS A 257 -28.39 -7.99 -1.68
N TYR A 258 -28.42 -8.19 -0.35
CA TYR A 258 -29.10 -7.29 0.56
C TYR A 258 -28.48 -5.89 0.55
N ILE A 259 -27.15 -5.80 0.70
CA ILE A 259 -26.50 -4.49 0.76
C ILE A 259 -26.48 -3.77 -0.62
N ALA A 260 -26.38 -4.49 -1.73
CA ALA A 260 -26.49 -3.92 -3.06
C ALA A 260 -27.88 -3.36 -3.34
N ALA A 261 -28.96 -4.05 -2.92
CA ALA A 261 -30.32 -3.56 -3.03
C ALA A 261 -30.53 -2.29 -2.18
N SER A 262 -30.00 -2.27 -0.96
CA SER A 262 -30.05 -1.11 -0.07
C SER A 262 -29.28 0.08 -0.64
N ALA A 263 -28.07 -0.16 -1.16
CA ALA A 263 -27.26 0.88 -1.81
C ALA A 263 -27.96 1.52 -3.01
N LYS A 264 -28.63 0.73 -3.84
CA LYS A 264 -29.45 1.25 -4.95
C LYS A 264 -30.68 2.04 -4.45
N LYS A 265 -31.33 1.56 -3.39
CA LYS A 265 -32.53 2.19 -2.82
C LYS A 265 -32.26 3.59 -2.26
N TYR A 266 -31.15 3.73 -1.54
CA TYR A 266 -30.88 4.96 -0.78
C TYR A 266 -29.82 5.87 -1.44
N GLY A 267 -28.91 5.33 -2.24
CA GLY A 267 -27.85 6.10 -2.94
C GLY A 267 -26.73 6.63 -2.03
N ASN A 268 -26.65 6.19 -0.77
CA ASN A 268 -25.74 6.72 0.26
C ASN A 268 -24.48 5.84 0.47
N ILE A 269 -24.42 4.67 -0.17
CA ILE A 269 -23.36 3.68 0.06
C ILE A 269 -22.47 3.56 -1.16
N THR A 270 -21.16 3.67 -0.94
CA THR A 270 -20.13 3.27 -1.91
C THR A 270 -19.67 1.84 -1.59
N LEU A 271 -19.70 0.96 -2.58
CA LEU A 271 -19.27 -0.43 -2.47
C LEU A 271 -17.93 -0.66 -3.18
N THR A 272 -17.01 -1.30 -2.48
CA THR A 272 -15.71 -1.72 -3.05
C THR A 272 -15.45 -3.16 -2.69
N PHE A 273 -15.22 -4.03 -3.67
CA PHE A 273 -14.76 -5.39 -3.39
C PHE A 273 -13.27 -5.39 -3.07
N ASN A 274 -12.88 -6.19 -2.10
CA ASN A 274 -11.49 -6.59 -1.90
C ASN A 274 -11.37 -8.09 -2.18
N SER A 275 -10.73 -8.44 -3.29
CA SER A 275 -10.44 -9.81 -3.69
C SER A 275 -9.00 -10.15 -3.34
N VAL A 276 -8.81 -11.08 -2.41
CA VAL A 276 -7.48 -11.58 -2.05
C VAL A 276 -7.10 -12.72 -2.97
N LEU A 277 -6.11 -12.46 -3.79
CA LEU A 277 -5.65 -13.38 -4.80
C LEU A 277 -4.63 -14.36 -4.20
N MET A 278 -5.13 -15.53 -3.83
CA MET A 278 -4.33 -16.65 -3.32
C MET A 278 -3.68 -17.44 -4.46
N PRO A 279 -2.46 -17.98 -4.32
CA PRO A 279 -1.93 -18.94 -5.27
C PRO A 279 -2.81 -20.21 -5.35
N PRO A 280 -2.76 -20.99 -6.46
CA PRO A 280 -1.87 -20.86 -7.60
C PRO A 280 -2.27 -19.71 -8.52
N TYR A 281 -1.25 -19.03 -9.04
CA TYR A 281 -1.44 -17.91 -9.96
C TYR A 281 -1.48 -18.44 -11.40
N THR A 282 -2.68 -18.69 -11.92
CA THR A 282 -2.91 -19.13 -13.31
C THR A 282 -3.81 -18.14 -14.04
N GLU A 283 -3.58 -17.98 -15.34
CA GLU A 283 -4.37 -17.10 -16.20
C GLU A 283 -5.85 -17.48 -16.19
N GLU A 284 -6.16 -18.79 -16.33
CA GLU A 284 -7.54 -19.30 -16.29
C GLU A 284 -8.27 -18.91 -15.00
N ARG A 285 -7.59 -19.02 -13.85
CA ARG A 285 -8.18 -18.66 -12.56
C ARG A 285 -8.45 -17.18 -12.46
N PHE A 286 -7.55 -16.38 -12.99
CA PHE A 286 -7.68 -14.94 -12.99
C PHE A 286 -8.84 -14.49 -13.89
N ASP A 287 -8.98 -15.09 -15.07
CA ASP A 287 -10.12 -14.87 -15.96
C ASP A 287 -11.45 -15.20 -15.27
N LYS A 288 -11.54 -16.33 -14.55
CA LYS A 288 -12.74 -16.68 -13.78
C LYS A 288 -13.09 -15.65 -12.72
N ILE A 289 -12.10 -15.10 -12.02
CA ILE A 289 -12.31 -14.04 -11.02
C ILE A 289 -12.78 -12.75 -11.70
N ASN A 290 -12.12 -12.35 -12.79
CA ASN A 290 -12.48 -11.16 -13.54
C ASN A 290 -13.90 -11.25 -14.11
N ASP A 291 -14.26 -12.37 -14.73
CA ASP A 291 -15.59 -12.60 -15.29
C ASP A 291 -16.67 -12.59 -14.21
N PHE A 292 -16.37 -13.16 -13.03
CA PHE A 292 -17.29 -13.14 -11.91
C PHE A 292 -17.66 -11.72 -11.48
N PHE A 293 -16.68 -10.82 -11.31
CA PHE A 293 -16.95 -9.44 -10.94
C PHE A 293 -17.57 -8.64 -12.10
N SER A 294 -17.08 -8.82 -13.32
CA SER A 294 -17.54 -8.05 -14.49
C SER A 294 -18.99 -8.33 -14.88
N ASN A 295 -19.56 -9.48 -14.49
CA ASN A 295 -20.92 -9.90 -14.83
C ASN A 295 -21.96 -9.65 -13.73
N MET A 296 -21.65 -8.81 -12.73
CA MET A 296 -22.59 -8.49 -11.63
C MET A 296 -23.47 -7.27 -11.95
N ASP A 297 -24.49 -7.44 -12.77
CA ASP A 297 -25.40 -6.36 -13.24
C ASP A 297 -26.27 -5.74 -12.12
N PHE A 298 -26.41 -6.44 -10.99
CA PHE A 298 -27.26 -5.99 -9.89
C PHE A 298 -26.57 -5.02 -8.95
N LEU A 299 -25.31 -4.68 -9.14
CA LEU A 299 -24.56 -3.75 -8.29
C LEU A 299 -24.93 -2.29 -8.60
N PRO A 300 -24.80 -1.36 -7.63
CA PRO A 300 -24.93 0.05 -7.89
C PRO A 300 -23.80 0.56 -8.79
N GLU A 301 -24.06 1.63 -9.53
CA GLU A 301 -23.06 2.32 -10.32
C GLU A 301 -21.92 2.84 -9.40
N GLY A 302 -20.70 2.85 -9.89
CA GLY A 302 -19.53 3.26 -9.09
C GLY A 302 -18.95 2.17 -8.21
N THR A 303 -19.56 0.96 -8.14
CA THR A 303 -18.93 -0.19 -7.48
C THR A 303 -17.62 -0.54 -8.17
N ASN A 304 -16.59 -0.85 -7.39
CA ASN A 304 -15.28 -1.24 -7.92
C ASN A 304 -14.75 -2.51 -7.25
N VAL A 305 -13.72 -3.13 -7.86
CA VAL A 305 -13.00 -4.27 -7.29
C VAL A 305 -11.53 -3.90 -7.12
N GLN A 306 -10.98 -4.24 -5.97
CA GLN A 306 -9.54 -4.13 -5.70
C GLN A 306 -8.94 -5.52 -5.55
N ALA A 307 -7.79 -5.72 -6.19
CA ALA A 307 -6.97 -6.91 -6.01
C ALA A 307 -6.00 -6.69 -4.85
N SER A 308 -5.91 -7.64 -3.95
CA SER A 308 -4.88 -7.69 -2.91
C SER A 308 -4.26 -9.08 -2.83
N TYR A 309 -3.13 -9.17 -2.15
CA TYR A 309 -2.38 -10.42 -1.99
C TYR A 309 -2.26 -10.75 -0.51
N PRO A 310 -2.09 -12.06 -0.16
CA PRO A 310 -1.76 -12.43 1.20
C PRO A 310 -0.52 -11.66 1.69
N SER A 311 -0.59 -11.11 2.89
CA SER A 311 0.60 -10.55 3.52
C SER A 311 1.62 -11.66 3.77
N LYS A 312 2.91 -11.33 3.65
CA LYS A 312 4.00 -12.28 3.88
C LYS A 312 3.87 -12.91 5.27
N GLY A 313 3.94 -14.23 5.34
CA GLY A 313 3.81 -14.98 6.60
C GLY A 313 2.38 -15.32 7.01
N THR A 314 1.33 -14.78 6.35
CA THR A 314 -0.07 -15.10 6.69
C THR A 314 -0.56 -16.43 6.11
N VAL A 315 0.17 -16.99 5.13
CA VAL A 315 -0.10 -18.32 4.55
C VAL A 315 1.05 -19.24 4.93
N PRO A 316 0.79 -20.45 5.45
CA PRO A 316 1.84 -21.38 5.84
C PRO A 316 2.76 -21.74 4.67
N GLU A 317 4.06 -21.85 4.94
CA GLU A 317 5.06 -22.25 3.94
C GLU A 317 4.73 -23.60 3.28
N SER A 318 4.18 -24.53 4.04
CA SER A 318 3.74 -25.82 3.53
C SER A 318 2.73 -25.73 2.38
N TYR A 319 1.89 -24.69 2.36
CA TYR A 319 0.93 -24.47 1.28
C TYR A 319 1.64 -24.09 -0.02
N TYR A 320 2.65 -23.24 0.06
CA TYR A 320 3.45 -22.86 -1.12
C TYR A 320 4.26 -24.04 -1.66
N LEU A 321 4.88 -24.83 -0.78
CA LEU A 321 5.64 -26.02 -1.15
C LEU A 321 4.76 -27.05 -1.86
N GLU A 322 3.55 -27.32 -1.35
CA GLU A 322 2.59 -28.23 -1.98
C GLU A 322 2.22 -27.78 -3.40
N LEU A 323 2.03 -26.48 -3.62
CA LEU A 323 1.72 -25.96 -4.95
C LEU A 323 2.92 -26.05 -5.90
N GLN A 324 4.13 -25.77 -5.43
CA GLN A 324 5.37 -25.91 -6.21
C GLN A 324 5.63 -27.37 -6.62
N GLU A 325 5.39 -28.34 -5.72
CA GLU A 325 5.47 -29.77 -6.03
C GLU A 325 4.47 -30.20 -7.11
N LYS A 326 3.32 -29.52 -7.18
CA LYS A 326 2.33 -29.69 -8.25
C LYS A 326 2.66 -28.94 -9.55
N GLY A 327 3.79 -28.21 -9.58
CA GLY A 327 4.26 -27.47 -10.74
C GLY A 327 3.60 -26.10 -10.94
N TYR A 328 2.94 -25.56 -9.93
CA TYR A 328 2.35 -24.23 -10.01
C TYR A 328 3.36 -23.13 -9.66
N ASP A 329 3.23 -21.99 -10.35
CA ASP A 329 3.92 -20.76 -9.94
C ASP A 329 3.22 -20.18 -8.70
N VAL A 330 4.00 -19.97 -7.65
CA VAL A 330 3.53 -19.40 -6.38
C VAL A 330 4.06 -17.98 -6.16
N ASN A 331 4.94 -17.50 -7.05
CA ASN A 331 5.43 -16.14 -7.00
C ASN A 331 4.37 -15.20 -7.54
N ALA A 332 4.14 -14.12 -6.82
CA ALA A 332 3.18 -13.11 -7.25
C ALA A 332 3.60 -12.48 -8.59
N PRO A 333 2.71 -12.06 -9.36
CA PRO A 333 2.51 -12.22 -10.79
C PRO A 333 3.32 -11.24 -11.62
N VAL A 334 4.51 -11.58 -11.98
CA VAL A 334 5.20 -10.96 -13.14
C VAL A 334 4.35 -11.14 -14.42
N ASN A 335 3.64 -12.26 -14.52
CA ASN A 335 2.80 -12.58 -15.68
C ASN A 335 1.47 -11.79 -15.77
N TRP A 336 0.98 -11.22 -14.68
CA TRP A 336 -0.31 -10.52 -14.65
C TRP A 336 -0.32 -9.27 -15.50
N PHE A 337 0.80 -8.58 -15.59
CA PHE A 337 0.94 -7.47 -16.52
C PHE A 337 0.80 -7.89 -17.96
N GLN A 338 1.39 -9.03 -18.33
CA GLN A 338 1.29 -9.57 -19.70
C GLN A 338 -0.14 -9.98 -20.00
N TRP A 339 -0.83 -10.61 -19.05
CA TRP A 339 -2.24 -11.00 -19.23
C TRP A 339 -3.14 -9.77 -19.29
N ALA A 340 -2.97 -8.82 -18.38
CA ALA A 340 -3.71 -7.57 -18.39
C ALA A 340 -3.49 -6.79 -19.68
N GLU A 341 -2.26 -6.70 -20.16
CA GLU A 341 -1.92 -6.04 -21.42
C GLU A 341 -2.53 -6.74 -22.65
N SER A 342 -2.50 -8.08 -22.69
CA SER A 342 -3.13 -8.83 -23.79
C SER A 342 -4.63 -8.61 -23.88
N ARG A 343 -5.31 -8.35 -22.77
CA ARG A 343 -6.74 -8.10 -22.65
C ARG A 343 -7.11 -6.61 -22.73
N SER A 344 -6.16 -5.70 -22.48
CA SER A 344 -6.38 -4.24 -22.50
C SER A 344 -6.50 -3.62 -23.89
N LYS A 345 -6.41 -4.42 -24.94
CA LYS A 345 -6.50 -3.93 -26.34
C LYS A 345 -7.86 -3.31 -26.69
N ASN A 346 -8.88 -3.47 -25.86
CA ASN A 346 -10.18 -2.82 -26.01
C ASN A 346 -10.18 -1.45 -25.28
N LYS A 347 -10.70 -0.42 -25.97
CA LYS A 347 -10.70 0.98 -25.51
C LYS A 347 -11.43 1.23 -24.17
N ASP A 348 -12.28 0.30 -23.73
CA ASP A 348 -13.10 0.43 -22.52
C ASP A 348 -12.42 -0.11 -21.25
N PHE A 349 -11.17 -0.52 -21.36
CA PHE A 349 -10.43 -1.18 -20.31
C PHE A 349 -10.27 -0.33 -19.04
N ILE A 350 -10.00 0.97 -19.16
CA ILE A 350 -9.75 1.87 -17.99
C ILE A 350 -11.06 2.37 -17.36
N THR A 351 -12.17 2.33 -18.05
CA THR A 351 -13.46 2.84 -17.54
C THR A 351 -14.23 1.82 -16.72
N ASN A 352 -13.95 0.53 -16.88
CA ASN A 352 -14.64 -0.52 -16.14
C ASN A 352 -13.91 -0.85 -14.82
N ARG A 353 -14.30 -0.19 -13.74
CA ARG A 353 -13.74 -0.39 -12.38
C ARG A 353 -14.03 -1.76 -11.78
N MET A 354 -14.92 -2.56 -12.38
CA MET A 354 -15.16 -3.96 -12.04
C MET A 354 -14.21 -4.93 -12.76
N ASN A 355 -13.34 -4.42 -13.62
CA ASN A 355 -12.33 -5.20 -14.31
C ASN A 355 -11.06 -5.32 -13.48
N LEU A 356 -10.75 -6.54 -13.04
CA LEU A 356 -9.61 -6.81 -12.17
C LEU A 356 -8.26 -6.56 -12.87
N TYR A 357 -8.18 -6.78 -14.18
CA TYR A 357 -6.98 -6.48 -14.98
C TYR A 357 -6.66 -4.99 -15.00
N THR A 358 -7.69 -4.14 -15.11
CA THR A 358 -7.54 -2.69 -15.00
C THR A 358 -6.89 -2.29 -13.67
N ASN A 359 -7.41 -2.83 -12.58
CA ASN A 359 -6.91 -2.55 -11.23
C ASN A 359 -5.43 -2.90 -11.05
N VAL A 360 -5.02 -4.07 -11.52
CA VAL A 360 -3.62 -4.52 -11.41
C VAL A 360 -2.67 -3.62 -12.19
N LEU A 361 -3.05 -3.20 -13.40
CA LEU A 361 -2.25 -2.27 -14.21
C LEU A 361 -2.23 -0.87 -13.61
N GLU A 362 -3.39 -0.35 -13.26
CA GLU A 362 -3.56 1.00 -12.73
C GLU A 362 -2.70 1.20 -11.47
N ALA A 363 -2.76 0.27 -10.52
CA ALA A 363 -2.02 0.40 -9.27
C ALA A 363 -0.50 0.56 -9.46
N SER A 364 0.09 -0.17 -10.41
CA SER A 364 1.52 -0.12 -10.68
C SER A 364 1.92 1.10 -11.53
N LEU A 365 1.14 1.41 -12.57
CA LEU A 365 1.39 2.56 -13.44
C LEU A 365 1.25 3.87 -12.66
N THR A 366 0.21 4.00 -11.84
CA THR A 366 -0.06 5.15 -10.99
C THR A 366 1.05 5.41 -9.98
N LYS A 367 1.59 4.37 -9.34
CA LYS A 367 2.71 4.53 -8.38
C LYS A 367 3.95 5.12 -9.03
N ILE A 368 4.27 4.74 -10.24
CA ILE A 368 5.42 5.29 -10.97
C ILE A 368 5.10 6.66 -11.55
N HIS A 369 3.88 6.86 -12.07
CA HIS A 369 3.43 8.13 -12.63
C HIS A 369 3.48 9.25 -11.59
N ASN A 370 2.92 9.01 -10.41
CA ASN A 370 2.84 9.98 -9.31
C ASN A 370 4.06 9.98 -8.38
N ARG A 371 5.18 9.37 -8.78
CA ARG A 371 6.40 9.42 -7.97
C ARG A 371 6.88 10.87 -7.81
N PRO A 372 7.47 11.23 -6.68
CA PRO A 372 8.07 12.55 -6.52
C PRO A 372 9.18 12.78 -7.55
N VAL A 373 9.08 13.87 -8.31
CA VAL A 373 10.11 14.33 -9.25
C VAL A 373 10.47 15.77 -8.91
N PHE A 374 11.76 16.06 -8.78
CA PHE A 374 12.30 17.35 -8.40
C PHE A 374 13.21 17.89 -9.49
N ASN A 375 13.26 19.22 -9.63
CA ASN A 375 14.20 19.86 -10.55
C ASN A 375 15.65 19.61 -10.13
N GLU A 376 15.92 19.72 -8.83
CA GLU A 376 17.23 19.52 -8.19
C GLU A 376 17.11 18.48 -7.06
N PRO A 377 18.21 17.79 -6.71
CA PRO A 377 18.20 16.83 -5.60
C PRO A 377 17.83 17.50 -4.28
N ILE A 378 17.01 16.85 -3.48
CA ILE A 378 16.64 17.32 -2.15
C ILE A 378 17.23 16.42 -1.07
N ASN A 379 17.66 17.04 0.05
CA ASN A 379 18.32 16.36 1.18
C ASN A 379 17.32 15.74 2.15
N ILE A 380 16.02 15.80 1.85
CA ILE A 380 14.95 15.39 2.74
C ILE A 380 14.31 14.12 2.20
N SER A 381 14.02 13.17 3.06
CA SER A 381 13.22 12.00 2.77
C SER A 381 12.23 11.74 3.90
N TYR A 382 11.02 11.31 3.58
CA TYR A 382 10.08 10.80 4.57
C TYR A 382 10.50 9.40 5.07
N CYS A 383 9.87 8.96 6.15
CA CYS A 383 10.04 7.62 6.73
C CYS A 383 9.45 6.52 5.81
N ASN A 384 9.91 6.43 4.57
CA ASN A 384 9.39 5.49 3.55
C ASN A 384 7.87 5.65 3.36
N GLY A 385 7.10 4.55 3.35
CA GLY A 385 5.64 4.55 3.26
C GLY A 385 4.88 4.73 4.58
N CYS A 386 5.57 5.08 5.67
CA CYS A 386 4.96 5.25 6.97
C CYS A 386 4.00 6.44 7.01
N CYS A 387 2.83 6.25 7.64
CA CYS A 387 1.93 7.36 7.93
C CYS A 387 2.50 8.21 9.08
N ILE A 388 2.08 9.48 9.17
CA ILE A 388 2.31 10.29 10.37
C ILE A 388 1.47 9.70 11.51
N PRO A 389 2.09 9.17 12.59
CA PRO A 389 1.38 8.48 13.65
C PRO A 389 0.33 9.38 14.32
N GLY A 390 -0.86 8.82 14.56
CA GLY A 390 -1.95 9.55 15.22
C GLY A 390 -2.65 10.60 14.35
N GLN A 391 -2.10 10.98 13.17
CA GLN A 391 -2.73 11.94 12.27
C GLN A 391 -3.63 11.25 11.24
N ARG A 392 -3.05 10.53 10.28
CA ARG A 392 -3.83 9.91 9.22
C ARG A 392 -4.79 8.87 9.76
N ARG A 393 -4.35 8.10 10.77
CA ARG A 393 -5.13 7.06 11.44
C ARG A 393 -4.84 7.06 12.93
N LEU A 394 -5.89 6.94 13.70
CA LEU A 394 -5.86 6.59 15.12
C LEU A 394 -6.67 5.31 15.28
N TYR A 395 -6.03 4.22 15.68
CA TYR A 395 -6.71 2.94 15.89
C TYR A 395 -6.94 2.71 17.38
N VAL A 396 -8.17 2.39 17.76
CA VAL A 396 -8.53 2.04 19.14
C VAL A 396 -8.83 0.55 19.22
N CYS A 397 -8.08 -0.15 20.08
CA CYS A 397 -8.29 -1.55 20.41
C CYS A 397 -9.54 -1.75 21.29
N THR A 398 -9.99 -3.00 21.42
CA THR A 398 -11.17 -3.34 22.24
C THR A 398 -11.03 -2.95 23.72
N ASP A 399 -9.81 -2.86 24.24
CA ASP A 399 -9.49 -2.42 25.61
C ASP A 399 -9.31 -0.91 25.79
N GLY A 400 -9.44 -0.14 24.71
CA GLY A 400 -9.26 1.31 24.71
C GLY A 400 -7.83 1.79 24.45
N THR A 401 -6.88 0.89 24.20
CA THR A 401 -5.48 1.23 23.84
C THR A 401 -5.43 1.84 22.42
N TYR A 402 -4.63 2.88 22.24
CA TYR A 402 -4.39 3.48 20.92
C TYR A 402 -3.16 2.91 20.23
N LYS A 403 -3.31 2.65 18.93
CA LYS A 403 -2.24 2.22 18.01
C LYS A 403 -2.23 3.10 16.76
N VAL A 404 -1.15 3.04 15.98
CA VAL A 404 -1.00 3.85 14.76
C VAL A 404 -1.91 3.40 13.62
N CYS A 405 -2.24 2.11 13.53
CA CYS A 405 -3.25 1.57 12.60
C CYS A 405 -3.65 0.13 12.96
N GLU A 406 -4.64 -0.40 12.26
CA GLU A 406 -5.20 -1.74 12.42
C GLU A 406 -4.22 -2.88 12.05
N ARG A 407 -3.16 -2.59 11.31
CA ARG A 407 -2.21 -3.59 10.81
C ARG A 407 -1.02 -3.84 11.73
N VAL A 408 -0.86 -3.06 12.79
CA VAL A 408 0.27 -3.12 13.73
C VAL A 408 -0.19 -3.46 15.15
N GLY A 409 -1.03 -4.48 15.27
CA GLY A 409 -1.71 -4.83 16.53
C GLY A 409 -0.80 -5.01 17.75
N ASP A 410 0.35 -5.64 17.59
CA ASP A 410 1.31 -5.89 18.68
C ASP A 410 2.42 -4.82 18.81
N SER A 411 2.37 -3.73 18.02
CA SER A 411 3.34 -2.64 18.12
C SER A 411 3.20 -1.85 19.44
N PRO A 412 4.19 -1.03 19.84
CA PRO A 412 4.05 -0.14 20.98
C PRO A 412 2.81 0.75 20.92
N SER A 413 2.15 0.93 22.07
CA SER A 413 0.98 1.81 22.19
C SER A 413 1.38 3.27 22.01
N ILE A 414 0.45 4.05 21.44
CA ILE A 414 0.56 5.51 21.35
C ILE A 414 -0.46 6.23 22.24
N GLY A 415 -0.92 5.59 23.32
CA GLY A 415 -1.86 6.17 24.28
C GLY A 415 -3.08 5.30 24.54
N ASN A 416 -4.14 5.88 25.09
CA ASN A 416 -5.41 5.21 25.37
C ASN A 416 -6.57 6.20 25.50
N VAL A 417 -7.80 5.68 25.57
CA VAL A 417 -9.03 6.50 25.63
C VAL A 417 -9.18 7.37 26.87
N ASP A 418 -8.46 7.07 27.96
CA ASP A 418 -8.55 7.81 29.22
C ASP A 418 -7.54 8.97 29.28
N ASN A 419 -6.38 8.80 28.66
CA ASN A 419 -5.27 9.77 28.72
C ASN A 419 -4.99 10.48 27.39
N GLY A 420 -5.65 10.06 26.31
CA GLY A 420 -5.39 10.57 24.96
C GLY A 420 -4.17 9.94 24.31
N VAL A 421 -3.69 10.59 23.24
CA VAL A 421 -2.47 10.19 22.52
C VAL A 421 -1.23 10.57 23.33
N ASP A 422 -0.30 9.63 23.43
CA ASP A 422 1.01 9.81 24.07
C ASP A 422 2.04 10.19 22.97
N THR A 423 2.29 11.49 22.85
CA THR A 423 3.22 12.04 21.85
C THR A 423 4.67 11.64 22.12
N GLU A 424 5.04 11.43 23.38
CA GLU A 424 6.40 10.98 23.74
C GLU A 424 6.62 9.52 23.31
N ALA A 425 5.60 8.66 23.42
CA ALA A 425 5.67 7.31 22.89
C ALA A 425 5.78 7.32 21.35
N ILE A 426 5.06 8.23 20.67
CA ILE A 426 5.18 8.40 19.21
C ILE A 426 6.61 8.81 18.84
N LYS A 427 7.14 9.89 19.45
CA LYS A 427 8.51 10.37 19.19
C LYS A 427 9.52 9.25 19.39
N LYS A 428 9.45 8.57 20.52
CA LYS A 428 10.38 7.51 20.87
C LYS A 428 10.35 6.33 19.90
N TYR A 429 9.17 5.70 19.72
CA TYR A 429 9.08 4.41 19.02
C TYR A 429 8.93 4.56 17.50
N TYR A 430 8.22 5.59 17.03
CA TYR A 430 7.82 5.69 15.62
C TYR A 430 8.61 6.72 14.81
N LEU A 431 9.27 7.68 15.49
CA LEU A 431 10.14 8.65 14.82
C LEU A 431 11.62 8.34 15.09
N HIS A 432 12.10 8.52 16.30
CA HIS A 432 13.53 8.43 16.60
C HIS A 432 14.08 7.02 16.45
N GLU A 433 13.41 6.03 17.00
CA GLU A 433 13.86 4.63 16.89
C GLU A 433 13.79 4.13 15.42
N TYR A 434 12.76 4.55 14.67
CA TYR A 434 12.67 4.24 13.26
C TYR A 434 13.83 4.86 12.48
N GLU A 435 14.14 6.12 12.70
CA GLU A 435 15.27 6.79 12.06
C GLU A 435 16.59 6.11 12.42
N GLU A 436 16.91 6.02 13.72
CA GLU A 436 18.16 5.44 14.21
C GLU A 436 18.47 4.07 13.58
N LYS A 437 17.45 3.19 13.54
CA LYS A 437 17.60 1.82 13.02
C LYS A 437 17.48 1.70 11.50
N SER A 438 17.00 2.72 10.80
CA SER A 438 16.70 2.62 9.36
C SER A 438 17.55 3.51 8.47
N ILE A 439 17.89 4.73 8.89
CA ILE A 439 18.44 5.76 8.02
C ILE A 439 19.73 5.33 7.32
N ARG A 440 20.62 4.63 8.01
CA ARG A 440 21.89 4.16 7.45
C ARG A 440 21.71 3.26 6.22
N ASN A 441 20.70 2.38 6.26
CA ASN A 441 20.42 1.47 5.15
C ASN A 441 19.59 2.18 4.06
N CYS A 442 18.62 2.98 4.47
CA CYS A 442 17.72 3.70 3.56
C CYS A 442 18.46 4.75 2.74
N SER A 443 19.36 5.53 3.34
CA SER A 443 20.17 6.53 2.63
C SER A 443 21.15 5.93 1.60
N ASN A 444 21.41 4.63 1.67
CA ASN A 444 22.21 3.89 0.71
C ASN A 444 21.39 3.09 -0.31
N CYS A 445 20.06 3.31 -0.37
CA CYS A 445 19.15 2.57 -1.23
C CYS A 445 18.69 3.42 -2.42
N TRP A 446 18.83 2.90 -3.64
CA TRP A 446 18.34 3.58 -4.83
C TRP A 446 16.82 3.78 -4.85
N ALA A 447 16.08 2.88 -4.18
CA ALA A 447 14.62 2.92 -4.13
C ALA A 447 14.06 3.80 -3.00
N LEU A 448 14.90 4.57 -2.30
CA LEU A 448 14.49 5.34 -1.10
C LEU A 448 13.23 6.16 -1.33
N ARG A 449 13.13 6.88 -2.45
CA ARG A 449 11.99 7.76 -2.75
C ARG A 449 10.76 7.03 -3.28
N LEU A 450 10.92 5.78 -3.69
CA LEU A 450 9.84 4.93 -4.18
C LEU A 450 9.32 3.98 -3.08
N CYS A 451 10.09 3.81 -2.00
CA CYS A 451 9.86 2.79 -0.99
C CYS A 451 8.56 3.01 -0.22
N ASP A 452 7.68 2.02 -0.23
CA ASP A 452 6.38 2.00 0.43
C ASP A 452 6.32 1.11 1.67
N ILE A 453 7.48 0.65 2.18
CA ILE A 453 7.54 -0.06 3.47
C ILE A 453 6.99 0.84 4.56
N CYS A 454 6.03 0.33 5.33
CA CYS A 454 5.40 1.05 6.42
C CYS A 454 5.57 0.31 7.76
N TYR A 455 5.01 0.84 8.82
CA TYR A 455 5.09 0.23 10.16
C TYR A 455 4.57 -1.22 10.17
N ALA A 456 3.53 -1.54 9.38
CA ALA A 456 2.99 -2.90 9.30
C ALA A 456 3.98 -3.94 8.74
N ASP A 457 5.00 -3.49 8.02
CA ASP A 457 5.99 -4.35 7.39
C ASP A 457 7.26 -4.49 8.24
N CYS A 458 7.36 -3.79 9.37
CA CYS A 458 8.61 -3.75 10.13
C CYS A 458 8.46 -3.53 11.64
N TYR A 459 7.26 -3.63 12.22
CA TYR A 459 7.06 -3.47 13.68
C TYR A 459 6.57 -4.75 14.33
N ASP A 460 7.06 -4.98 15.54
CA ASP A 460 6.55 -5.96 16.49
C ASP A 460 6.30 -5.30 17.87
N GLN A 461 6.02 -6.07 18.90
CA GLN A 461 5.75 -5.59 20.25
C GLN A 461 6.88 -4.73 20.89
N ASN A 462 8.09 -4.84 20.36
CA ASN A 462 9.28 -4.13 20.87
C ASN A 462 9.60 -2.85 20.07
N GLY A 463 8.81 -2.51 19.04
CA GLY A 463 9.07 -1.41 18.12
C GLY A 463 9.58 -1.89 16.77
N ILE A 464 10.49 -1.14 16.13
CA ILE A 464 10.98 -1.53 14.81
C ILE A 464 11.85 -2.78 14.85
N ASN A 465 11.49 -3.78 14.05
CA ASN A 465 12.23 -5.00 13.80
C ASN A 465 13.02 -4.87 12.48
N VAL A 466 14.32 -4.66 12.61
CA VAL A 466 15.23 -4.42 11.46
C VAL A 466 15.34 -5.65 10.55
N GLN A 467 15.26 -6.86 11.09
CA GLN A 467 15.33 -8.09 10.29
C GLN A 467 14.07 -8.26 9.45
N MET A 468 12.90 -8.02 10.04
CA MET A 468 11.63 -8.02 9.33
C MET A 468 11.65 -6.99 8.20
N LYS A 469 12.08 -5.74 8.48
CA LYS A 469 12.23 -4.69 7.47
C LYS A 469 13.18 -5.10 6.33
N ALA A 470 14.34 -5.67 6.67
CA ALA A 470 15.32 -6.10 5.67
C ALA A 470 14.77 -7.16 4.72
N GLY A 471 13.91 -8.06 5.21
CA GLY A 471 13.22 -9.06 4.40
C GLY A 471 12.28 -8.47 3.34
N TYR A 472 11.72 -7.28 3.57
CA TYR A 472 10.90 -6.56 2.59
C TYR A 472 11.73 -5.69 1.63
N CYS A 473 12.92 -5.24 2.02
CA CYS A 473 13.72 -4.31 1.22
C CYS A 473 14.08 -4.84 -0.18
N GLU A 474 14.38 -6.13 -0.31
CA GLU A 474 14.71 -6.75 -1.60
C GLU A 474 13.47 -6.87 -2.48
N GLU A 475 12.37 -7.35 -1.92
CA GLU A 475 11.09 -7.47 -2.61
C GLU A 475 10.60 -6.10 -3.15
N VAL A 476 10.70 -5.05 -2.35
CA VAL A 476 10.35 -3.68 -2.75
C VAL A 476 11.22 -3.21 -3.91
N ARG A 477 12.55 -3.43 -3.85
CA ARG A 477 13.44 -3.05 -4.95
C ARG A 477 13.10 -3.75 -6.25
N GLU A 478 12.88 -5.07 -6.22
CA GLU A 478 12.51 -5.83 -7.43
C GLU A 478 11.14 -5.43 -7.96
N ARG A 479 10.17 -5.18 -7.10
CA ARG A 479 8.84 -4.71 -7.46
C ARG A 479 8.91 -3.34 -8.17
N TYR A 480 9.59 -2.36 -7.60
CA TYR A 480 9.70 -1.03 -8.22
C TYR A 480 10.52 -1.04 -9.51
N LYS A 481 11.55 -1.88 -9.59
CA LYS A 481 12.27 -2.10 -10.85
C LYS A 481 11.33 -2.64 -11.94
N SER A 482 10.54 -3.65 -11.62
CA SER A 482 9.54 -4.20 -12.53
C SER A 482 8.49 -3.16 -12.94
N TRP A 483 8.03 -2.34 -12.00
CA TRP A 483 7.04 -1.28 -12.29
C TRP A 483 7.63 -0.16 -13.15
N LEU A 484 8.87 0.24 -12.95
CA LEU A 484 9.56 1.19 -13.82
C LEU A 484 9.65 0.66 -15.25
N ILE A 485 10.12 -0.58 -15.43
CA ILE A 485 10.18 -1.22 -16.74
C ILE A 485 8.80 -1.19 -17.40
N LYS A 486 7.77 -1.65 -16.68
CA LYS A 486 6.41 -1.73 -17.23
C LYS A 486 5.81 -0.36 -17.58
N TYR A 487 6.03 0.64 -16.74
CA TYR A 487 5.58 2.00 -16.99
C TYR A 487 6.20 2.57 -18.27
N TYR A 488 7.51 2.42 -18.45
CA TYR A 488 8.20 2.94 -19.65
C TYR A 488 7.90 2.11 -20.89
N GLU A 489 7.72 0.79 -20.81
CA GLU A 489 7.17 -0.01 -21.92
C GLU A 489 5.79 0.49 -22.32
N THR A 490 4.96 0.89 -21.37
CA THR A 490 3.62 1.43 -21.65
C THR A 490 3.70 2.79 -22.35
N ILE A 491 4.60 3.68 -21.91
CA ILE A 491 4.83 4.97 -22.59
C ILE A 491 5.28 4.75 -24.04
N GLU A 492 6.22 3.84 -24.26
CA GLU A 492 6.75 3.55 -25.59
C GLU A 492 5.68 3.02 -26.57
N ASN A 493 4.77 2.20 -26.07
CA ASN A 493 3.78 1.51 -26.89
C ASN A 493 2.41 2.21 -26.94
N ASN A 494 2.03 2.91 -25.85
CA ASN A 494 0.70 3.52 -25.71
C ASN A 494 0.72 4.68 -24.70
N ILE A 495 1.24 5.82 -25.10
CA ILE A 495 1.31 7.02 -24.24
C ILE A 495 -0.07 7.53 -23.81
N ASP A 496 -1.13 7.27 -24.60
CA ASP A 496 -2.48 7.73 -24.28
C ASP A 496 -3.06 6.96 -23.07
N LEU A 497 -2.57 5.76 -22.79
CA LEU A 497 -2.92 5.02 -21.58
C LEU A 497 -2.37 5.72 -20.32
N VAL A 498 -1.15 6.25 -20.42
CA VAL A 498 -0.51 6.96 -19.30
C VAL A 498 -1.18 8.32 -19.05
N LYS A 499 -1.53 9.05 -20.12
CA LYS A 499 -2.25 10.34 -20.00
C LYS A 499 -3.61 10.22 -19.28
N LYS A 500 -4.27 9.08 -19.40
CA LYS A 500 -5.54 8.82 -18.66
C LYS A 500 -5.35 8.68 -17.15
N ILE A 501 -4.11 8.43 -16.69
CA ILE A 501 -3.81 8.39 -15.23
C ILE A 501 -3.91 9.81 -14.65
N ASP A 502 -3.61 10.86 -15.44
CA ASP A 502 -3.76 12.25 -15.02
C ASP A 502 -5.21 12.63 -14.70
N ASP A 503 -6.17 11.93 -15.32
CA ASP A 503 -7.60 12.15 -15.13
C ASP A 503 -8.18 11.36 -13.91
N ILE A 504 -7.37 10.56 -13.23
CA ILE A 504 -7.79 9.75 -12.08
C ILE A 504 -7.66 10.60 -10.81
N GLU A 505 -8.78 11.07 -10.30
CA GLU A 505 -8.82 11.68 -8.96
C GLU A 505 -8.65 10.60 -7.89
N PHE A 506 -7.59 10.73 -7.09
CA PHE A 506 -7.36 9.90 -5.90
C PHE A 506 -8.12 10.52 -4.72
N ASN A 507 -9.25 9.92 -4.38
CA ASN A 507 -10.00 10.23 -3.16
C ASN A 507 -9.46 9.43 -1.97
#